data_88dcb757773a7b756b51115f5ff4aa08
#
_entry.id   88dcb757773a7b756b51115f5ff4aa08
#
_cell.length_a   1.000
_cell.length_b   1.000
_cell.length_c   1.000
_cell.angle_alpha   90.00
_cell.angle_beta   90.00
_cell.angle_gamma   90.00
#
_symmetry.space_group_name_H-M   'P 1'
#
loop_
_entity.id
_entity.type
_entity.pdbx_description
1 polymer ?
#
loop_
_entity_poly.entity_id
_entity_poly.type
_entity_poly.pdbx_seq_one_letter_code
_entity_poly.pdbx_strand_id
1 'polypeptide(L)'
;IKESREKMVLRYRSTRKEMEGISTGELELEFQQYFFSNPERLAASISPGEVLLFLAVYDEVVPYTEGLDLRRMLGSPEAYLLPLGHYTAFVAAPWITSTALEWLSAGLRQPGHPAAARKK
;
A
#
# COMPACT_ATOMS: atom_id res chain seq x y z
N ILE A 1 -7.04 5.64 1.64
CA ILE A 1 -5.97 6.44 0.98
C ILE A 1 -6.41 7.91 0.83
N LYS A 2 -7.69 8.18 0.56
CA LYS A 2 -8.16 9.54 0.36
C LYS A 2 -8.15 10.38 1.65
N GLU A 3 -8.57 9.81 2.77
CA GLU A 3 -8.71 10.54 4.05
C GLU A 3 -7.38 10.76 4.77
N SER A 4 -6.47 9.79 4.80
CA SER A 4 -5.12 9.99 5.36
C SER A 4 -4.24 10.85 4.45
N ARG A 5 -4.41 10.73 3.13
CA ARG A 5 -3.85 11.68 2.16
C ARG A 5 -4.34 13.10 2.41
N GLU A 6 -5.64 13.31 2.63
CA GLU A 6 -6.17 14.65 2.89
C GLU A 6 -5.51 15.31 4.10
N LYS A 7 -5.40 14.64 5.22
CA LYS A 7 -4.79 15.22 6.43
C LYS A 7 -3.31 15.55 6.24
N MET A 8 -2.54 14.64 5.64
CA MET A 8 -1.11 14.87 5.39
C MET A 8 -0.89 15.94 4.32
N VAL A 9 -1.65 15.89 3.24
CA VAL A 9 -1.61 16.86 2.14
C VAL A 9 -2.05 18.24 2.61
N LEU A 10 -3.12 18.34 3.42
CA LEU A 10 -3.56 19.63 3.98
C LEU A 10 -2.49 20.23 4.88
N ARG A 11 -1.82 19.42 5.72
CA ARG A 11 -0.73 19.88 6.59
C ARG A 11 0.49 20.31 5.78
N TYR A 12 0.88 19.54 4.77
CA TYR A 12 1.96 19.91 3.86
C TYR A 12 1.64 21.17 3.06
N ARG A 13 0.40 21.29 2.54
CA ARG A 13 -0.09 22.47 1.81
C ARG A 13 -0.08 23.74 2.67
N SER A 14 -0.53 23.66 3.93
CA SER A 14 -0.50 24.83 4.83
C SER A 14 0.92 25.28 5.10
N THR A 15 1.83 24.33 5.37
CA THR A 15 3.24 24.64 5.65
C THR A 15 3.94 25.24 4.44
N ARG A 16 3.75 24.70 3.24
CA ARG A 16 4.38 25.24 2.02
C ARG A 16 3.79 26.56 1.56
N LYS A 17 2.48 26.74 1.72
CA LYS A 17 1.84 28.01 1.44
C LYS A 17 2.35 29.14 2.34
N GLU A 18 2.62 28.84 3.61
CA GLU A 18 3.20 29.79 4.55
C GLU A 18 4.67 30.10 4.26
N MET A 19 5.45 29.11 3.83
CA MET A 19 6.90 29.25 3.64
C MET A 19 7.31 29.75 2.24
N GLU A 20 6.59 29.40 1.19
CA GLU A 20 7.04 29.60 -0.19
C GLU A 20 6.02 30.34 -1.08
N GLY A 21 4.84 30.68 -0.57
CA GLY A 21 3.79 31.37 -1.34
C GLY A 21 3.24 30.59 -2.53
N ILE A 22 3.47 29.26 -2.58
CA ILE A 22 3.05 28.40 -3.69
C ILE A 22 1.54 28.18 -3.64
N SER A 23 0.87 28.27 -4.79
CA SER A 23 -0.57 28.03 -4.89
C SER A 23 -0.92 26.55 -4.72
N THR A 24 -2.16 26.29 -4.29
CA THR A 24 -2.65 24.91 -4.10
C THR A 24 -2.63 24.10 -5.40
N GLY A 25 -2.83 24.74 -6.56
CA GLY A 25 -2.80 24.08 -7.87
C GLY A 25 -1.40 23.68 -8.32
N GLU A 26 -0.41 24.54 -8.06
CA GLU A 26 1.01 24.22 -8.36
C GLU A 26 1.51 23.07 -7.50
N LEU A 27 1.13 23.05 -6.22
CA LEU A 27 1.43 21.94 -5.32
C LEU A 27 0.78 20.61 -5.75
N GLU A 28 -0.44 20.64 -6.29
CA GLU A 28 -1.13 19.46 -6.80
C GLU A 28 -0.42 18.87 -8.03
N LEU A 29 0.02 19.73 -8.95
CA LEU A 29 0.80 19.34 -10.13
C LEU A 29 2.17 18.77 -9.74
N GLU A 30 2.86 19.40 -8.81
CA GLU A 30 4.14 18.91 -8.29
C GLU A 30 3.97 17.55 -7.60
N PHE A 31 2.95 17.39 -6.77
CA PHE A 31 2.64 16.12 -6.12
C PHE A 31 2.33 14.99 -7.12
N GLN A 32 1.59 15.27 -8.19
CA GLN A 32 1.29 14.30 -9.23
C GLN A 32 2.54 13.84 -9.98
N GLN A 33 3.55 14.70 -10.15
CA GLN A 33 4.81 14.34 -10.80
C GLN A 33 5.67 13.39 -9.94
N TYR A 34 5.63 13.54 -8.61
CA TYR A 34 6.41 12.70 -7.68
C TYR A 34 5.74 11.38 -7.31
N PHE A 35 4.43 11.24 -7.50
CA PHE A 35 3.71 9.99 -7.23
C PHE A 35 3.72 9.01 -8.41
N PHE A 36 4.92 8.60 -8.84
CA PHE A 36 5.07 7.52 -9.82
C PHE A 36 4.54 6.16 -9.33
N SER A 37 4.45 5.97 -8.04
CA SER A 37 4.00 4.73 -7.39
C SER A 37 2.61 4.87 -6.78
N ASN A 38 1.65 5.48 -7.50
CA ASN A 38 0.26 5.43 -7.05
C ASN A 38 -0.25 3.99 -7.13
N PRO A 39 -0.57 3.34 -5.99
CA PRO A 39 -1.05 1.95 -5.98
C PRO A 39 -2.28 1.75 -6.89
N GLU A 40 -3.14 2.76 -7.00
CA GLU A 40 -4.33 2.72 -7.86
C GLU A 40 -3.97 2.57 -9.35
N ARG A 41 -2.91 3.24 -9.81
CA ARG A 41 -2.45 3.14 -11.20
C ARG A 41 -1.75 1.82 -11.49
N LEU A 42 -1.06 1.26 -10.50
CA LEU A 42 -0.34 0.00 -10.62
C LEU A 42 -1.25 -1.22 -10.44
N ALA A 43 -2.36 -1.08 -9.70
CA ALA A 43 -3.27 -2.17 -9.39
C ALA A 43 -3.77 -2.91 -10.62
N ALA A 44 -4.03 -2.20 -11.72
CA ALA A 44 -4.51 -2.79 -12.97
C ALA A 44 -3.46 -3.67 -13.69
N SER A 45 -2.17 -3.51 -13.36
CA SER A 45 -1.06 -4.26 -13.98
C SER A 45 -0.54 -5.40 -13.11
N ILE A 46 -1.10 -5.58 -11.90
CA ILE A 46 -0.65 -6.59 -10.94
C ILE A 46 -1.71 -7.69 -10.86
N SER A 47 -1.28 -8.95 -10.98
CA SER A 47 -2.17 -10.10 -10.81
C SER A 47 -2.51 -10.30 -9.33
N PRO A 48 -3.78 -10.59 -8.96
CA PRO A 48 -4.16 -10.82 -7.56
C PRO A 48 -3.33 -11.90 -6.86
N GLY A 49 -2.91 -12.93 -7.59
CA GLY A 49 -2.07 -14.01 -7.08
C GLY A 49 -0.61 -13.61 -6.79
N GLU A 50 -0.19 -12.40 -7.17
CA GLU A 50 1.15 -11.87 -6.90
C GLU A 50 1.18 -10.92 -5.70
N VAL A 51 0.04 -10.79 -5.00
CA VAL A 51 -0.12 -9.86 -3.88
C VAL A 51 -0.58 -10.59 -2.64
N LEU A 52 0.06 -10.30 -1.52
CA LEU A 52 -0.39 -10.66 -0.19
C LEU A 52 -0.55 -9.39 0.63
N LEU A 53 -1.72 -9.20 1.24
CA LEU A 53 -2.03 -8.03 2.04
C LEU A 53 -2.10 -8.39 3.53
N PHE A 54 -1.57 -7.50 4.36
CA PHE A 54 -1.78 -7.50 5.81
C PHE A 54 -2.50 -6.20 6.19
N LEU A 55 -3.71 -6.30 6.70
CA LEU A 55 -4.56 -5.16 6.99
C LEU A 55 -4.80 -5.05 8.50
N ALA A 56 -4.34 -3.96 9.10
CA ALA A 56 -4.57 -3.65 10.51
C ALA A 56 -5.97 -3.04 10.68
N VAL A 57 -6.85 -3.74 11.39
CA VAL A 57 -8.27 -3.38 11.52
C VAL A 57 -8.49 -2.12 12.36
N TYR A 58 -7.62 -1.87 13.34
CA TYR A 58 -7.67 -0.71 14.24
C TYR A 58 -6.62 0.36 13.87
N ASP A 59 -6.21 0.40 12.59
CA ASP A 59 -5.27 1.41 12.13
C ASP A 59 -5.99 2.77 11.95
N GLU A 60 -5.60 3.74 12.78
CA GLU A 60 -6.13 5.11 12.73
C GLU A 60 -5.30 6.02 11.83
N VAL A 61 -4.09 5.60 11.43
CA VAL A 61 -3.20 6.36 10.56
C VAL A 61 -3.49 6.07 9.08
N VAL A 62 -3.65 4.78 8.78
CA VAL A 62 -4.13 4.29 7.48
C VAL A 62 -5.43 3.56 7.72
N PRO A 63 -6.59 4.21 7.50
CA PRO A 63 -7.88 3.62 7.79
C PRO A 63 -8.07 2.26 7.11
N TYR A 64 -8.58 1.29 7.85
CA TYR A 64 -8.84 -0.06 7.36
C TYR A 64 -9.69 -0.08 6.08
N THR A 65 -10.64 0.85 5.94
CA THR A 65 -11.47 1.01 4.75
C THR A 65 -10.66 1.24 3.48
N GLU A 66 -9.56 2.00 3.58
CA GLU A 66 -8.67 2.24 2.45
C GLU A 66 -7.89 0.98 2.04
N GLY A 67 -7.52 0.15 3.00
CA GLY A 67 -6.94 -1.16 2.74
C GLY A 67 -7.92 -2.09 2.01
N LEU A 68 -9.21 -2.03 2.36
CA LEU A 68 -10.25 -2.78 1.67
C LEU A 68 -10.49 -2.27 0.24
N ASP A 69 -10.44 -0.96 0.03
CA ASP A 69 -10.56 -0.38 -1.31
C ASP A 69 -9.38 -0.77 -2.19
N LEU A 70 -8.16 -0.69 -1.67
CA LEU A 70 -6.97 -1.20 -2.35
C LEU A 70 -7.11 -2.69 -2.69
N ARG A 71 -7.59 -3.51 -1.75
CA ARG A 71 -7.83 -4.93 -1.98
C ARG A 71 -8.80 -5.18 -3.14
N ARG A 72 -9.90 -4.41 -3.22
CA ARG A 72 -10.86 -4.50 -4.34
C ARG A 72 -10.21 -4.10 -5.67
N MET A 73 -9.46 -3.01 -5.70
CA MET A 73 -8.76 -2.54 -6.91
C MET A 73 -7.74 -3.56 -7.42
N LEU A 74 -7.09 -4.30 -6.53
CA LEU A 74 -6.14 -5.37 -6.85
C LEU A 74 -6.81 -6.70 -7.24
N GLY A 75 -8.14 -6.75 -7.40
CA GLY A 75 -8.86 -7.96 -7.77
C GLY A 75 -9.03 -8.96 -6.62
N SER A 76 -9.10 -8.46 -5.38
CA SER A 76 -9.32 -9.23 -4.15
C SER A 76 -8.25 -10.28 -3.84
N PRO A 77 -6.97 -9.92 -3.77
CA PRO A 77 -5.88 -10.81 -3.39
C PRO A 77 -6.08 -11.39 -2.00
N GLU A 78 -5.24 -12.37 -1.67
CA GLU A 78 -5.16 -12.95 -0.32
C GLU A 78 -4.84 -11.84 0.69
N ALA A 79 -5.56 -11.86 1.83
CA ALA A 79 -5.39 -10.84 2.84
C ALA A 79 -5.56 -11.42 4.25
N TYR A 80 -4.66 -11.04 5.14
CA TYR A 80 -4.74 -11.31 6.57
C TYR A 80 -5.22 -10.07 7.32
N LEU A 81 -6.27 -10.23 8.12
CA LEU A 81 -6.81 -9.17 8.96
C LEU A 81 -6.18 -9.26 10.34
N LEU A 82 -5.49 -8.20 10.75
CA LEU A 82 -4.82 -8.12 12.03
C LEU A 82 -5.63 -7.24 12.99
N PRO A 83 -6.02 -7.74 14.17
CA PRO A 83 -6.72 -6.95 15.17
C PRO A 83 -5.73 -6.01 15.91
N LEU A 84 -4.99 -5.21 15.15
CA LEU A 84 -3.92 -4.33 15.59
C LEU A 84 -4.11 -2.92 15.00
N GLY A 85 -3.51 -1.93 15.63
CA GLY A 85 -3.40 -0.58 15.10
C GLY A 85 -2.06 -0.37 14.40
N HIS A 86 -1.84 0.83 13.87
CA HIS A 86 -0.66 1.19 13.08
C HIS A 86 0.67 0.83 13.77
N TYR A 87 0.84 1.28 15.00
CA TYR A 87 2.07 1.04 15.76
C TYR A 87 2.13 -0.36 16.39
N THR A 88 1.00 -0.92 16.77
CA THR A 88 0.95 -2.26 17.38
C THR A 88 1.17 -3.37 16.35
N ALA A 89 1.05 -3.08 15.06
CA ALA A 89 1.41 -4.01 13.98
C ALA A 89 2.88 -4.46 14.05
N PHE A 90 3.79 -3.65 14.61
CA PHE A 90 5.18 -4.04 14.81
C PHE A 90 5.35 -5.26 15.73
N VAL A 91 4.42 -5.47 16.68
CA VAL A 91 4.45 -6.65 17.54
C VAL A 91 4.23 -7.94 16.73
N ALA A 92 3.45 -7.86 15.65
CA ALA A 92 3.19 -8.98 14.76
C ALA A 92 4.27 -9.14 13.65
N ALA A 93 5.28 -8.27 13.58
CA ALA A 93 6.28 -8.29 12.51
C ALA A 93 6.97 -9.65 12.31
N PRO A 94 7.37 -10.42 13.34
CA PRO A 94 7.94 -11.75 13.13
C PRO A 94 6.97 -12.71 12.44
N TRP A 95 5.72 -12.71 12.84
CA TRP A 95 4.67 -13.54 12.24
C TRP A 95 4.35 -13.09 10.81
N ILE A 96 4.22 -11.79 10.56
CA ILE A 96 4.00 -11.22 9.22
C ILE A 96 5.13 -11.64 8.29
N THR A 97 6.38 -11.51 8.74
CA THR A 97 7.57 -11.89 7.94
C THR A 97 7.58 -13.37 7.63
N SER A 98 7.32 -14.24 8.62
CA SER A 98 7.26 -15.69 8.44
C SER A 98 6.18 -16.07 7.42
N THR A 99 4.96 -15.55 7.60
CA THR A 99 3.82 -15.81 6.71
C THR A 99 4.10 -15.33 5.27
N ALA A 100 4.69 -14.14 5.12
CA ALA A 100 5.05 -13.61 3.81
C ALA A 100 6.12 -14.46 3.11
N LEU A 101 7.13 -14.95 3.86
CA LEU A 101 8.17 -15.83 3.32
C LEU A 101 7.61 -17.19 2.90
N GLU A 102 6.71 -17.76 3.69
CA GLU A 102 6.02 -19.03 3.34
C GLU A 102 5.20 -18.87 2.07
N TRP A 103 4.42 -17.80 1.99
CA TRP A 103 3.59 -17.48 0.83
C TRP A 103 4.45 -17.28 -0.44
N LEU A 104 5.52 -16.49 -0.36
CA LEU A 104 6.48 -16.31 -1.46
C LEU A 104 7.13 -17.63 -1.89
N SER A 105 7.54 -18.45 -0.92
CA SER A 105 8.17 -19.75 -1.19
C SER A 105 7.21 -20.71 -1.88
N ALA A 106 5.93 -20.70 -1.53
CA ALA A 106 4.89 -21.48 -2.18
C ALA A 106 4.64 -21.01 -3.62
N GLY A 107 4.54 -19.69 -3.83
CA GLY A 107 4.39 -19.08 -5.16
C GLY A 107 5.56 -19.42 -6.10
N LEU A 108 6.79 -19.36 -5.62
CA LEU A 108 7.97 -19.67 -6.41
C LEU A 108 8.07 -21.17 -6.83
N ARG A 109 7.38 -22.07 -6.15
CA ARG A 109 7.34 -23.50 -6.47
C ARG A 109 6.27 -23.85 -7.50
N GLN A 110 5.33 -22.95 -7.80
CA GLN A 110 4.29 -23.23 -8.78
C GLN A 110 4.87 -23.20 -10.21
N PRO A 111 4.61 -24.25 -11.05
CA PRO A 111 5.00 -24.23 -12.44
C PRO A 111 4.22 -23.13 -13.17
N GLY A 112 4.95 -22.14 -13.71
CA GLY A 112 4.37 -20.98 -14.40
C GLY A 112 4.59 -19.65 -13.70
N HIS A 113 5.15 -19.61 -12.50
CA HIS A 113 5.52 -18.36 -11.85
C HIS A 113 6.70 -17.70 -12.58
N PRO A 114 6.65 -16.40 -12.92
CA PRO A 114 7.68 -15.72 -13.73
C PRO A 114 9.11 -15.81 -13.14
N ALA A 115 9.24 -15.96 -11.83
CA ALA A 115 10.53 -16.19 -11.18
C ALA A 115 11.10 -17.60 -11.42
N ALA A 116 10.29 -18.61 -11.73
CA ALA A 116 10.74 -19.95 -12.05
C ALA A 116 11.38 -20.01 -13.45
N ALA A 117 11.07 -19.08 -14.35
CA ALA A 117 11.60 -18.98 -15.70
C ALA A 117 13.01 -18.37 -15.80
N ARG A 118 13.53 -17.78 -14.71
CA ARG A 118 14.86 -17.13 -14.69
C ARG A 118 16.05 -18.06 -14.35
N LYS A 119 15.82 -19.35 -14.16
CA LYS A 119 16.88 -20.34 -13.87
C LYS A 119 17.19 -21.21 -15.10
N LYS A 120 17.46 -20.60 -16.25
CA LYS A 120 18.12 -21.25 -17.38
C LYS A 120 19.26 -20.40 -17.89
#